data_0403e26666dead90083226deb71cbf5e
#
_entry.id   0403e26666dead90083226deb71cbf5e
#
_cell.length_a   1.000
_cell.length_b   1.000
_cell.length_c   1.000
_cell.angle_alpha   90.00
_cell.angle_beta   90.00
_cell.angle_gamma   90.00
#
_symmetry.space_group_name_H-M   'P 1'
#
loop_
_entity.id
_entity.type
_entity.pdbx_description
1 polymer ?
#
loop_
_entity_poly.entity_id
_entity_poly.type
_entity_poly.pdbx_seq_one_letter_code
_entity_poly.pdbx_strand_id
1 'polypeptide(L)'
;FFHGLSLDTDLNENLSIQFNGIIARTVMNKPSHSLIDSFKPISSSSFSLSLNKSNVFSKNDSLSFSISQPNRIEKGSMNLKIQNLADTSGNISHQLKVINLSPSGRQIDLGLNYMQELNENVVFGVRSSLSKDYNHYSSGNINKLITATASINF
;
A
#
# COMPACT_ATOMS: atom_id res chain seq x y z
N PHE A 1 -16.03 0.03 -8.85
CA PHE A 1 -15.18 0.15 -10.04
C PHE A 1 -13.77 0.56 -9.66
N PHE A 2 -12.80 0.22 -10.50
CA PHE A 2 -11.42 0.68 -10.38
C PHE A 2 -10.89 1.05 -11.76
N HIS A 3 -9.89 1.94 -11.77
CA HIS A 3 -9.10 2.29 -12.95
C HIS A 3 -7.64 2.08 -12.61
N GLY A 4 -6.92 1.39 -13.47
CA GLY A 4 -5.49 1.16 -13.37
C GLY A 4 -4.76 1.68 -14.59
N LEU A 5 -3.56 2.18 -14.37
CA LEU A 5 -2.61 2.54 -15.42
C LEU A 5 -1.30 1.83 -15.12
N SER A 6 -0.78 1.11 -16.10
CA SER A 6 0.55 0.51 -16.07
C SER A 6 1.34 1.01 -17.27
N LEU A 7 2.56 1.44 -17.02
CA LEU A 7 3.54 1.83 -18.02
C LEU A 7 4.83 1.08 -17.72
N ASP A 8 5.36 0.39 -18.72
CA ASP A 8 6.66 -0.26 -18.66
C ASP A 8 7.41 0.11 -19.94
N THR A 9 8.61 0.64 -19.80
CA THR A 9 9.39 1.10 -20.95
C THR A 9 10.88 0.98 -20.69
N ASP A 10 11.60 0.54 -21.69
CA ASP A 10 13.05 0.55 -21.73
C ASP A 10 13.54 1.91 -22.21
N LEU A 11 14.37 2.56 -21.41
CA LEU A 11 15.03 3.81 -21.76
C LEU A 11 16.29 3.54 -22.59
N ASN A 12 16.94 2.40 -22.35
CA ASN A 12 18.01 1.81 -23.15
C ASN A 12 18.17 0.33 -22.82
N GLU A 13 19.14 -0.37 -23.43
CA GLU A 13 19.37 -1.82 -23.26
C GLU A 13 19.53 -2.28 -21.80
N ASN A 14 19.96 -1.40 -20.90
CA ASN A 14 20.25 -1.74 -19.51
C ASN A 14 19.42 -0.95 -18.49
N LEU A 15 18.49 -0.10 -18.93
CA LEU A 15 17.74 0.79 -18.05
C LEU A 15 16.27 0.78 -18.43
N SER A 16 15.41 0.38 -17.49
CA SER A 16 13.96 0.42 -17.64
C SER A 16 13.28 1.19 -16.52
N ILE A 17 12.13 1.74 -16.83
CA ILE A 17 11.24 2.40 -15.87
C ILE A 17 9.87 1.74 -15.91
N GLN A 18 9.31 1.49 -14.75
CA GLN A 18 7.99 0.90 -14.59
C GLN A 18 7.16 1.76 -13.66
N PHE A 19 5.96 2.10 -14.10
CA PHE A 19 4.96 2.80 -13.30
C PHE A 19 3.67 2.00 -13.24
N ASN A 20 3.08 1.91 -12.04
CA ASN A 20 1.75 1.37 -11.83
C ASN A 20 0.96 2.31 -10.94
N GLY A 21 -0.29 2.58 -11.30
CA GLY A 21 -1.19 3.41 -10.53
C GLY A 21 -2.60 2.85 -10.56
N ILE A 22 -3.29 2.85 -9.42
CA ILE A 22 -4.66 2.38 -9.28
C ILE A 22 -5.47 3.41 -8.51
N ILE A 23 -6.67 3.71 -9.01
CA ILE A 23 -7.70 4.47 -8.31
C ILE A 23 -8.95 3.60 -8.27
N ALA A 24 -9.53 3.45 -7.08
CA ALA A 24 -10.74 2.65 -6.91
C ALA A 24 -11.83 3.43 -6.17
N ARG A 25 -13.08 3.11 -6.51
CA ARG A 25 -14.26 3.57 -5.77
C ARG A 25 -15.15 2.37 -5.45
N THR A 26 -15.37 2.16 -4.16
CA THR A 26 -16.19 1.07 -3.63
C THR A 26 -17.46 1.63 -3.03
N VAL A 27 -18.59 1.05 -3.41
CA VAL A 27 -19.89 1.31 -2.80
C VAL A 27 -20.26 0.04 -2.05
N MET A 28 -20.55 0.17 -0.77
CA MET A 28 -20.96 -0.95 0.09
C MET A 28 -22.41 -0.81 0.47
N ASN A 29 -23.12 -1.94 0.44
CA ASN A 29 -24.49 -2.01 0.94
C ASN A 29 -24.47 -2.13 2.47
N LYS A 30 -25.54 -1.68 3.09
CA LYS A 30 -25.76 -1.87 4.53
C LYS A 30 -25.81 -3.36 4.85
N PRO A 31 -24.98 -3.86 5.78
CA PRO A 31 -25.10 -5.25 6.23
C PRO A 31 -26.40 -5.41 7.06
N SER A 32 -27.09 -6.54 6.87
CA SER A 32 -28.22 -6.90 7.71
C SER A 32 -27.75 -7.20 9.14
N HIS A 33 -28.55 -6.84 10.14
CA HIS A 33 -28.28 -7.11 11.56
C HIS A 33 -26.94 -6.56 12.08
N SER A 34 -26.56 -5.36 11.66
CA SER A 34 -25.30 -4.71 12.00
C SER A 34 -25.53 -3.37 12.72
N LEU A 35 -24.55 -3.02 13.58
CA LEU A 35 -24.45 -1.67 14.15
C LEU A 35 -24.12 -0.59 13.10
N ILE A 36 -23.69 -1.01 11.92
CA ILE A 36 -23.43 -0.08 10.82
C ILE A 36 -24.76 0.29 10.16
N ASP A 37 -25.07 1.59 10.19
CA ASP A 37 -26.29 2.11 9.55
C ASP A 37 -26.10 2.33 8.05
N SER A 38 -24.98 2.92 7.68
CA SER A 38 -24.71 3.21 6.26
C SER A 38 -23.22 3.44 6.01
N PHE A 39 -22.81 3.29 4.75
CA PHE A 39 -21.49 3.67 4.25
C PHE A 39 -21.63 4.81 3.25
N LYS A 40 -20.73 5.78 3.31
CA LYS A 40 -20.46 6.65 2.16
C LYS A 40 -19.49 5.94 1.20
N PRO A 41 -19.56 6.23 -0.10
CA PRO A 41 -18.60 5.66 -1.05
C PRO A 41 -17.16 5.83 -0.59
N ILE A 42 -16.39 4.75 -0.69
CA ILE A 42 -14.97 4.72 -0.33
C ILE A 42 -14.16 4.90 -1.60
N SER A 43 -13.24 5.86 -1.59
CA SER A 43 -12.23 6.01 -2.64
C SER A 43 -10.88 5.59 -2.10
N SER A 44 -10.11 4.84 -2.89
CA SER A 44 -8.74 4.45 -2.54
C SER A 44 -7.81 4.63 -3.72
N SER A 45 -6.51 4.75 -3.42
CA SER A 45 -5.46 4.87 -4.42
C SER A 45 -4.21 4.13 -4.00
N SER A 46 -3.43 3.68 -4.98
CA SER A 46 -2.08 3.16 -4.82
C SER A 46 -1.24 3.55 -6.02
N PHE A 47 0.07 3.63 -5.84
CA PHE A 47 1.00 3.76 -6.95
C PHE A 47 2.35 3.11 -6.62
N SER A 48 3.08 2.76 -7.66
CA SER A 48 4.49 2.40 -7.61
C SER A 48 5.22 2.90 -8.83
N LEU A 49 6.44 3.37 -8.63
CA LEU A 49 7.38 3.74 -9.67
C LEU A 49 8.69 3.05 -9.35
N SER A 50 9.28 2.35 -10.32
CA SER A 50 10.58 1.72 -10.19
C SER A 50 11.47 2.04 -11.39
N LEU A 51 12.75 2.15 -11.11
CA LEU A 51 13.84 2.30 -12.05
C LEU A 51 14.75 1.08 -11.88
N ASN A 52 14.94 0.33 -12.96
CA ASN A 52 15.75 -0.88 -12.94
C ASN A 52 16.94 -0.71 -13.89
N LYS A 53 18.12 -1.00 -13.41
CA LYS A 53 19.35 -0.95 -14.18
C LYS A 53 20.08 -2.29 -14.10
N SER A 54 20.36 -2.87 -15.24
CA SER A 54 21.17 -4.09 -15.39
C SER A 54 22.64 -3.75 -15.64
N ASN A 55 23.54 -4.67 -15.33
CA ASN A 55 24.99 -4.56 -15.57
C ASN A 55 25.60 -3.29 -14.96
N VAL A 56 25.32 -3.06 -13.64
CA VAL A 56 25.72 -1.84 -12.92
C VAL A 56 27.20 -1.91 -12.50
N PHE A 57 27.59 -2.98 -11.84
CA PHE A 57 28.94 -3.20 -11.31
C PHE A 57 29.61 -4.39 -11.97
N SER A 58 28.82 -5.36 -12.44
CA SER A 58 29.29 -6.57 -13.09
C SER A 58 28.30 -7.03 -14.14
N LYS A 59 28.70 -8.01 -14.97
CA LYS A 59 27.75 -8.72 -15.82
C LYS A 59 26.79 -9.53 -14.96
N ASN A 60 25.52 -9.58 -15.34
CA ASN A 60 24.46 -10.33 -14.66
C ASN A 60 24.12 -9.80 -13.27
N ASP A 61 24.36 -8.52 -13.00
CA ASP A 61 23.79 -7.85 -11.84
C ASP A 61 22.65 -6.89 -12.21
N SER A 62 21.85 -6.54 -11.23
CA SER A 62 20.80 -5.55 -11.39
C SER A 62 20.62 -4.73 -10.10
N LEU A 63 20.33 -3.47 -10.28
CA LEU A 63 19.99 -2.53 -9.22
C LEU A 63 18.65 -1.91 -9.54
N SER A 64 17.73 -2.00 -8.57
CA SER A 64 16.39 -1.40 -8.68
C SER A 64 16.21 -0.38 -7.57
N PHE A 65 15.72 0.79 -7.95
CA PHE A 65 15.21 1.80 -7.02
C PHE A 65 13.70 1.92 -7.18
N SER A 66 12.96 2.02 -6.09
CA SER A 66 11.50 2.15 -6.15
C SER A 66 10.98 3.16 -5.15
N ILE A 67 9.88 3.82 -5.54
CA ILE A 67 9.02 4.60 -4.65
C ILE A 67 7.59 4.10 -4.82
N SER A 68 6.90 3.86 -3.71
CA SER A 68 5.51 3.39 -3.78
C SER A 68 4.66 3.92 -2.63
N GLN A 69 3.37 3.97 -2.90
CA GLN A 69 2.32 4.13 -1.91
C GLN A 69 1.45 2.88 -1.94
N PRO A 70 1.40 2.07 -0.87
CA PRO A 70 0.41 1.00 -0.74
C PRO A 70 -1.02 1.53 -0.84
N ASN A 71 -1.97 0.63 -1.07
CA ASN A 71 -3.37 1.03 -1.20
C ASN A 71 -3.85 1.77 0.05
N ARG A 72 -4.34 3.01 -0.15
CA ARG A 72 -4.81 3.92 0.88
C ARG A 72 -6.24 4.33 0.63
N ILE A 73 -7.05 4.36 1.69
CA ILE A 73 -8.38 4.99 1.63
C ILE A 73 -8.18 6.51 1.64
N GLU A 74 -8.53 7.16 0.53
CA GLU A 74 -8.44 8.62 0.38
C GLU A 74 -9.66 9.32 0.99
N LYS A 75 -10.84 8.73 0.79
CA LYS A 75 -12.12 9.24 1.30
C LYS A 75 -13.03 8.07 1.63
N GLY A 76 -13.80 8.22 2.67
CA GLY A 76 -14.84 7.27 3.06
C GLY A 76 -15.26 7.50 4.50
N SER A 77 -16.49 7.15 4.81
CA SER A 77 -17.00 7.14 6.17
C SER A 77 -18.10 6.11 6.34
N MET A 78 -18.32 5.68 7.57
CA MET A 78 -19.46 4.88 7.95
C MET A 78 -20.21 5.54 9.11
N ASN A 79 -21.51 5.30 9.16
CA ASN A 79 -22.37 5.70 10.26
C ASN A 79 -22.60 4.50 11.16
N LEU A 80 -22.23 4.60 12.43
CA LEU A 80 -22.54 3.62 13.45
C LEU A 80 -23.78 4.05 14.23
N LYS A 81 -24.67 3.08 14.45
CA LYS A 81 -25.84 3.22 15.30
C LYS A 81 -25.46 2.82 16.73
N ILE A 82 -25.30 3.80 17.60
CA ILE A 82 -24.93 3.58 19.00
C ILE A 82 -26.18 3.72 19.86
N GLN A 83 -26.41 2.71 20.69
CA GLN A 83 -27.50 2.72 21.65
C GLN A 83 -27.11 3.65 22.83
N ASN A 84 -27.99 4.56 23.19
CA ASN A 84 -27.87 5.34 24.42
C ASN A 84 -28.39 4.55 25.61
N LEU A 85 -28.05 5.00 26.81
CA LEU A 85 -28.67 4.49 28.03
C LEU A 85 -30.19 4.71 27.97
N ALA A 86 -30.93 3.80 28.60
CA ALA A 86 -32.36 3.95 28.74
C ALA A 86 -32.69 5.22 29.52
N ASP A 87 -33.73 5.92 29.12
CA ASP A 87 -34.26 7.06 29.90
C ASP A 87 -34.97 6.59 31.19
N THR A 88 -35.43 7.51 32.00
CA THR A 88 -36.13 7.20 33.26
C THR A 88 -37.44 6.43 33.05
N SER A 89 -37.96 6.40 31.83
CA SER A 89 -39.16 5.64 31.43
C SER A 89 -38.82 4.33 30.79
N GLY A 90 -37.53 3.94 30.72
CA GLY A 90 -37.04 2.68 30.10
C GLY A 90 -36.93 2.71 28.58
N ASN A 91 -37.11 3.86 27.93
CA ASN A 91 -36.99 3.95 26.47
C ASN A 91 -35.51 4.01 26.08
N ILE A 92 -35.17 3.22 25.03
CA ILE A 92 -33.82 3.15 24.46
C ILE A 92 -33.82 4.00 23.17
N SER A 93 -32.97 5.02 23.16
CA SER A 93 -32.72 5.82 21.96
C SER A 93 -31.39 5.41 21.28
N HIS A 94 -31.25 5.80 20.03
CA HIS A 94 -30.02 5.55 19.27
C HIS A 94 -29.49 6.86 18.70
N GLN A 95 -28.17 6.99 18.67
CA GLN A 95 -27.51 8.09 17.97
C GLN A 95 -26.63 7.54 16.85
N LEU A 96 -26.48 8.32 15.78
CA LEU A 96 -25.56 8.01 14.70
C LEU A 96 -24.21 8.67 14.96
N LYS A 97 -23.15 7.87 14.97
CA LYS A 97 -21.76 8.33 15.05
C LYS A 97 -21.07 8.13 13.71
N VAL A 98 -20.55 9.20 13.14
CA VAL A 98 -19.78 9.14 11.89
C VAL A 98 -18.36 8.73 12.22
N ILE A 99 -17.87 7.69 11.56
CA ILE A 99 -16.48 7.22 11.63
C ILE A 99 -15.83 7.50 10.28
N ASN A 100 -14.75 8.27 10.28
CA ASN A 100 -13.91 8.48 9.13
C ASN A 100 -13.06 7.22 8.89
N LEU A 101 -13.03 6.73 7.65
CA LEU A 101 -12.25 5.57 7.25
C LEU A 101 -10.88 5.93 6.63
N SER A 102 -10.65 7.22 6.34
CA SER A 102 -9.34 7.66 5.86
C SER A 102 -8.32 7.62 6.99
N PRO A 103 -7.18 6.97 6.79
CA PRO A 103 -6.11 6.92 7.80
C PRO A 103 -5.47 8.30 7.98
N SER A 104 -4.83 8.51 9.14
CA SER A 104 -4.24 9.80 9.54
C SER A 104 -2.98 10.18 8.76
N GLY A 105 -2.25 9.18 8.25
CA GLY A 105 -0.99 9.36 7.50
C GLY A 105 -1.09 8.86 6.07
N ARG A 106 0.04 8.98 5.37
CA ARG A 106 0.24 8.46 4.02
C ARG A 106 1.57 7.70 3.99
N GLN A 107 1.48 6.38 3.94
CA GLN A 107 2.67 5.56 3.79
C GLN A 107 3.34 5.81 2.44
N ILE A 108 4.63 6.12 2.49
CA ILE A 108 5.50 6.16 1.32
C ILE A 108 6.67 5.24 1.61
N ASP A 109 6.89 4.30 0.70
CA ASP A 109 7.97 3.34 0.76
C ASP A 109 9.02 3.69 -0.29
N LEU A 110 10.28 3.73 0.13
CA LEU A 110 11.46 3.79 -0.73
C LEU A 110 12.15 2.44 -0.66
N GLY A 111 12.43 1.85 -1.80
CA GLY A 111 13.09 0.55 -1.92
C GLY A 111 14.37 0.65 -2.73
N LEU A 112 15.39 -0.08 -2.30
CA LEU A 112 16.60 -0.35 -3.06
C LEU A 112 16.83 -1.85 -3.05
N ASN A 113 16.99 -2.44 -4.23
CA ASN A 113 17.23 -3.87 -4.38
C ASN A 113 18.41 -4.09 -5.32
N TYR A 114 19.40 -4.84 -4.88
CA TYR A 114 20.51 -5.29 -5.67
C TYR A 114 20.48 -6.80 -5.76
N MET A 115 20.65 -7.32 -6.98
CA MET A 115 20.73 -8.75 -7.26
C MET A 115 21.96 -9.04 -8.10
N GLN A 116 22.65 -10.14 -7.80
CA GLN A 116 23.81 -10.64 -8.53
C GLN A 116 23.61 -12.11 -8.81
N GLU A 117 23.63 -12.50 -10.07
CA GLU A 117 23.77 -13.87 -10.48
C GLU A 117 25.25 -14.23 -10.49
N LEU A 118 25.65 -15.11 -9.56
CA LEU A 118 27.03 -15.57 -9.44
C LEU A 118 27.34 -16.66 -10.48
N ASN A 119 26.35 -17.51 -10.78
CA ASN A 119 26.37 -18.52 -11.83
C ASN A 119 24.92 -18.94 -12.11
N GLU A 120 24.70 -19.89 -13.04
CA GLU A 120 23.38 -20.37 -13.45
C GLU A 120 22.50 -20.89 -12.29
N ASN A 121 23.11 -21.30 -11.19
CA ASN A 121 22.44 -21.92 -10.05
C ASN A 121 22.40 -21.03 -8.80
N VAL A 122 23.16 -19.95 -8.75
CA VAL A 122 23.32 -19.15 -7.51
C VAL A 122 23.02 -17.69 -7.77
N VAL A 123 22.00 -17.18 -7.07
CA VAL A 123 21.64 -15.76 -7.06
C VAL A 123 21.76 -15.21 -5.64
N PHE A 124 22.44 -14.08 -5.50
CA PHE A 124 22.55 -13.33 -4.26
C PHE A 124 21.77 -12.01 -4.38
N GLY A 125 21.07 -11.63 -3.33
CA GLY A 125 20.29 -10.39 -3.30
C GLY A 125 20.41 -9.65 -1.98
N VAL A 126 20.40 -8.33 -2.07
CA VAL A 126 20.27 -7.42 -0.91
C VAL A 126 19.15 -6.43 -1.20
N ARG A 127 18.19 -6.37 -0.29
CA ARG A 127 17.08 -5.41 -0.34
C ARG A 127 17.11 -4.52 0.89
N SER A 128 16.95 -3.23 0.69
CA SER A 128 16.65 -2.29 1.77
C SER A 128 15.37 -1.53 1.48
N SER A 129 14.62 -1.19 2.53
CA SER A 129 13.43 -0.37 2.40
C SER A 129 13.29 0.59 3.58
N LEU A 130 12.75 1.76 3.28
CA LEU A 130 12.40 2.81 4.23
C LEU A 130 10.91 3.12 4.04
N SER A 131 10.13 3.03 5.12
CA SER A 131 8.70 3.31 5.10
C SER A 131 8.39 4.46 6.05
N LYS A 132 7.88 5.55 5.53
CA LYS A 132 7.31 6.66 6.30
C LYS A 132 5.82 6.42 6.52
N ASP A 133 5.31 6.75 7.71
CA ASP A 133 3.89 6.62 8.07
C ASP A 133 3.33 5.20 7.81
N TYR A 134 4.06 4.19 8.29
CA TYR A 134 3.74 2.77 8.10
C TYR A 134 2.27 2.46 8.46
N ASN A 135 1.62 1.62 7.66
CA ASN A 135 0.18 1.35 7.71
C ASN A 135 -0.68 2.62 7.58
N HIS A 136 -0.18 3.65 6.93
CA HIS A 136 -0.84 4.95 6.78
C HIS A 136 -1.16 5.64 8.11
N TYR A 137 -0.42 5.34 9.16
CA TYR A 137 -0.55 6.00 10.45
C TYR A 137 0.50 7.10 10.60
N SER A 138 0.05 8.33 10.87
CA SER A 138 0.94 9.49 11.05
C SER A 138 1.66 9.39 12.38
N SER A 139 2.77 8.67 12.40
CA SER A 139 3.62 8.48 13.60
C SER A 139 4.85 9.37 13.62
N GLY A 140 5.23 9.93 12.46
CA GLY A 140 6.50 10.61 12.26
C GLY A 140 7.73 9.69 12.25
N ASN A 141 7.55 8.39 12.50
CA ASN A 141 8.63 7.41 12.53
C ASN A 141 8.91 6.86 11.13
N ILE A 142 10.17 6.50 10.88
CA ILE A 142 10.61 5.81 9.67
C ILE A 142 10.96 4.38 10.06
N ASN A 143 10.24 3.43 9.47
CA ASN A 143 10.58 2.02 9.56
C ASN A 143 11.66 1.69 8.53
N LYS A 144 12.62 0.86 8.94
CA LYS A 144 13.76 0.46 8.12
C LYS A 144 13.83 -1.06 8.10
N LEU A 145 14.06 -1.62 6.92
CA LEU A 145 14.27 -3.06 6.75
C LEU A 145 15.45 -3.28 5.80
N ILE A 146 16.35 -4.19 6.17
CA ILE A 146 17.40 -4.70 5.30
C ILE A 146 17.32 -6.21 5.31
N THR A 147 17.31 -6.82 4.13
CA THR A 147 17.26 -8.27 3.95
C THR A 147 18.33 -8.69 2.96
N ALA A 148 19.05 -9.74 3.29
CA ALA A 148 19.95 -10.44 2.37
C ALA A 148 19.37 -11.82 2.06
N THR A 149 19.44 -12.24 0.81
CA THR A 149 18.95 -13.53 0.33
C THR A 149 20.01 -14.21 -0.53
N ALA A 150 20.09 -15.53 -0.44
CA ALA A 150 20.81 -16.36 -1.37
C ALA A 150 19.87 -17.48 -1.85
N SER A 151 19.79 -17.68 -3.14
CA SER A 151 19.01 -18.76 -3.77
C SER A 151 19.96 -19.70 -4.47
N ILE A 152 19.80 -21.01 -4.24
CA ILE A 152 20.61 -22.06 -4.87
C ILE A 152 19.65 -23.05 -5.52
N ASN A 153 19.75 -23.23 -6.81
CA ASN A 153 19.00 -24.22 -7.57
C ASN A 153 19.90 -25.47 -7.81
N PHE A 154 19.39 -26.65 -7.51
CA PHE A 154 20.10 -27.92 -7.64
C PHE A 154 19.63 -28.67 -8.89
#